data_713068f693ca7a896b315e1160541e53
#
_entry.id   713068f693ca7a896b315e1160541e53
#
_cell.length_a   1.000
_cell.length_b   1.000
_cell.length_c   1.000
_cell.angle_alpha   90.00
_cell.angle_beta   90.00
_cell.angle_gamma   90.00
#
_symmetry.space_group_name_H-M   'P 1'
#
loop_
_entity.id
_entity.type
_entity.pdbx_description
1 polymer ?
#
loop_
_entity_poly.entity_id
_entity_poly.type
_entity_poly.pdbx_seq_one_letter_code
_entity_poly.pdbx_strand_id
1 'polypeptide(L)'
;MNENSRLRPQAIKHQCDAAVDVLEKDNEALRTVGKSLDQFVADNELESQSFGELKEHMEDYRLVLNSMTAANNEDIADYNYLKSHVGSEDIDGVVVLAQMDKAEE
;
A
#
# COMPACT_ATOMS: atom_id res chain seq x y z
N MET A 1 -0.75 14.11 -30.80
CA MET A 1 -0.28 13.76 -29.55
C MET A 1 0.72 14.71 -28.99
N ASN A 2 0.62 14.87 -27.79
CA ASN A 2 1.35 15.86 -27.10
C ASN A 2 2.63 15.29 -26.51
N GLU A 3 3.72 15.98 -26.63
CA GLU A 3 4.98 15.52 -26.08
C GLU A 3 4.91 15.31 -24.59
N ASN A 4 4.11 16.15 -23.92
CA ASN A 4 4.01 16.09 -22.47
C ASN A 4 3.45 14.76 -21.97
N SER A 5 2.70 14.07 -22.78
CA SER A 5 2.05 12.86 -22.31
C SER A 5 2.92 11.62 -22.49
N ARG A 6 4.06 11.73 -23.17
CA ARG A 6 4.86 10.53 -23.39
C ARG A 6 6.32 10.67 -23.05
N LEU A 7 6.82 11.87 -22.96
CA LEU A 7 8.25 12.07 -22.83
C LEU A 7 8.65 12.71 -21.54
N ARG A 8 8.12 12.25 -20.48
CA ARG A 8 8.47 12.80 -19.20
C ARG A 8 8.93 11.72 -18.25
N PRO A 9 10.02 11.00 -18.59
CA PRO A 9 10.49 9.97 -17.67
C PRO A 9 10.72 10.52 -16.29
N GLN A 10 11.24 11.74 -16.19
CA GLN A 10 11.45 12.34 -14.89
C GLN A 10 10.14 12.61 -14.17
N ALA A 11 9.13 13.06 -14.91
CA ALA A 11 7.83 13.30 -14.30
C ALA A 11 7.18 11.99 -13.84
N ILE A 12 7.31 10.93 -14.64
CA ILE A 12 6.79 9.63 -14.27
C ILE A 12 7.48 9.10 -13.03
N LYS A 13 8.82 9.20 -12.99
CA LYS A 13 9.58 8.77 -11.83
C LYS A 13 9.18 9.56 -10.59
N HIS A 14 8.98 10.86 -10.76
CA HIS A 14 8.58 11.70 -9.65
C HIS A 14 7.21 11.29 -9.13
N GLN A 15 6.28 10.99 -10.03
CA GLN A 15 4.96 10.54 -9.62
C GLN A 15 5.02 9.19 -8.92
N CYS A 16 5.87 8.29 -9.39
CA CYS A 16 6.05 7.01 -8.73
C CYS A 16 6.60 7.19 -7.32
N ASP A 17 7.59 8.08 -7.17
CA ASP A 17 8.15 8.36 -5.85
C ASP A 17 7.10 8.93 -4.92
N ALA A 18 6.26 9.83 -5.42
CA ALA A 18 5.21 10.41 -4.61
C ALA A 18 4.19 9.37 -4.19
N ALA A 19 3.83 8.48 -5.11
CA ALA A 19 2.86 7.42 -4.81
C ALA A 19 3.42 6.46 -3.76
N VAL A 20 4.68 6.08 -3.90
CA VAL A 20 5.33 5.18 -2.94
C VAL A 20 5.39 5.85 -1.58
N ASP A 21 5.70 7.15 -1.54
CA ASP A 21 5.76 7.87 -0.27
C ASP A 21 4.42 7.84 0.45
N VAL A 22 3.33 8.05 -0.28
CA VAL A 22 1.99 7.98 0.31
C VAL A 22 1.71 6.60 0.86
N LEU A 23 2.05 5.56 0.09
CA LEU A 23 1.80 4.19 0.52
C LEU A 23 2.64 3.81 1.73
N GLU A 24 3.88 4.29 1.81
CA GLU A 24 4.73 4.03 2.96
C GLU A 24 4.19 4.72 4.21
N LYS A 25 3.68 5.93 4.06
CA LYS A 25 3.07 6.63 5.19
C LYS A 25 1.80 5.93 5.64
N ASP A 26 1.04 5.41 4.68
CA ASP A 26 -0.14 4.64 5.01
C ASP A 26 0.24 3.38 5.79
N ASN A 27 1.32 2.71 5.37
CA ASN A 27 1.82 1.54 6.08
C ASN A 27 2.24 1.89 7.50
N GLU A 28 2.83 3.05 7.71
CA GLU A 28 3.19 3.49 9.06
C GLU A 28 1.95 3.66 9.93
N ALA A 29 0.92 4.27 9.37
CA ALA A 29 -0.34 4.45 10.09
C ALA A 29 -0.95 3.09 10.45
N LEU A 30 -0.93 2.16 9.50
CA LEU A 30 -1.43 0.81 9.74
C LEU A 30 -0.64 0.11 10.83
N ARG A 31 0.67 0.29 10.84
CA ARG A 31 1.52 -0.30 11.86
C ARG A 31 1.19 0.26 13.24
N THR A 32 0.93 1.57 13.32
CA THR A 32 0.58 2.21 14.57
C THR A 32 -0.73 1.64 15.12
N VAL A 33 -1.73 1.49 14.24
CA VAL A 33 -3.00 0.90 14.66
C VAL A 33 -2.77 -0.55 15.11
N GLY A 34 -1.94 -1.29 14.37
CA GLY A 34 -1.63 -2.66 14.74
C GLY A 34 -1.00 -2.77 16.12
N LYS A 35 -0.09 -1.87 16.45
CA LYS A 35 0.51 -1.87 17.78
C LYS A 35 -0.52 -1.61 18.86
N SER A 36 -1.44 -0.71 18.61
CA SER A 36 -2.52 -0.44 19.57
C SER A 36 -3.40 -1.66 19.77
N LEU A 37 -3.70 -2.37 18.69
CA LEU A 37 -4.46 -3.60 18.80
C LEU A 37 -3.71 -4.67 19.58
N ASP A 38 -2.40 -4.79 19.34
CA ASP A 38 -1.58 -5.73 20.09
C ASP A 38 -1.61 -5.44 21.58
N GLN A 39 -1.47 -4.18 21.94
CA GLN A 39 -1.49 -3.79 23.34
C GLN A 39 -2.84 -4.10 23.98
N PHE A 40 -3.91 -3.85 23.25
CA PHE A 40 -5.24 -4.14 23.75
C PHE A 40 -5.42 -5.64 23.97
N VAL A 41 -5.01 -6.46 23.00
CA VAL A 41 -5.17 -7.91 23.11
C VAL A 41 -4.30 -8.47 24.23
N ALA A 42 -3.14 -7.86 24.46
CA ALA A 42 -2.21 -8.32 25.49
C ALA A 42 -2.62 -7.88 26.89
N ASP A 43 -3.58 -6.98 27.03
CA ASP A 43 -4.01 -6.49 28.32
C ASP A 43 -4.79 -7.57 29.04
N ASN A 44 -4.22 -8.07 30.14
CA ASN A 44 -4.83 -9.15 30.90
C ASN A 44 -5.55 -8.65 32.16
N GLU A 45 -5.60 -7.36 32.36
CA GLU A 45 -6.24 -6.81 33.55
C GLU A 45 -7.76 -6.87 33.45
N LEU A 46 -8.29 -6.85 32.23
CA LEU A 46 -9.73 -6.87 32.01
C LEU A 46 -10.09 -8.22 31.43
N GLU A 47 -10.55 -9.12 32.32
CA GLU A 47 -10.94 -10.45 31.89
C GLU A 47 -12.41 -10.66 32.16
N SER A 48 -13.19 -10.72 31.10
CA SER A 48 -14.59 -11.03 31.15
C SER A 48 -14.95 -11.68 29.84
N GLN A 49 -16.12 -12.28 29.76
CA GLN A 49 -16.55 -12.90 28.52
C GLN A 49 -16.65 -11.83 27.43
N SER A 50 -17.19 -10.67 27.75
CA SER A 50 -17.32 -9.60 26.75
C SER A 50 -15.96 -9.14 26.26
N PHE A 51 -14.98 -9.04 27.16
CA PHE A 51 -13.65 -8.61 26.77
C PHE A 51 -12.97 -9.67 25.89
N GLY A 52 -13.22 -10.94 26.19
CA GLY A 52 -12.70 -12.02 25.35
C GLY A 52 -13.25 -11.95 23.94
N GLU A 53 -14.56 -11.69 23.82
CA GLU A 53 -15.18 -11.54 22.51
C GLU A 53 -14.61 -10.35 21.77
N LEU A 54 -14.38 -9.25 22.48
CA LEU A 54 -13.81 -8.06 21.89
C LEU A 54 -12.39 -8.34 21.38
N LYS A 55 -11.61 -9.11 22.14
CA LYS A 55 -10.27 -9.49 21.69
C LYS A 55 -10.31 -10.27 20.37
N GLU A 56 -11.29 -11.15 20.23
CA GLU A 56 -11.43 -11.90 18.98
C GLU A 56 -11.70 -10.96 17.81
N HIS A 57 -12.56 -9.95 18.02
CA HIS A 57 -12.82 -8.98 16.97
C HIS A 57 -11.55 -8.18 16.63
N MET A 58 -10.74 -7.88 17.64
CA MET A 58 -9.49 -7.16 17.39
C MET A 58 -8.53 -7.99 16.55
N GLU A 59 -8.52 -9.30 16.75
CA GLU A 59 -7.69 -10.17 15.93
C GLU A 59 -8.17 -10.19 14.48
N ASP A 60 -9.48 -10.14 14.27
CA ASP A 60 -10.03 -10.05 12.92
C ASP A 60 -9.59 -8.75 12.26
N TYR A 61 -9.62 -7.66 13.00
CA TYR A 61 -9.14 -6.38 12.48
C TYR A 61 -7.67 -6.45 12.11
N ARG A 62 -6.89 -7.20 12.87
CA ARG A 62 -5.47 -7.37 12.55
C ARG A 62 -5.30 -8.02 11.18
N LEU A 63 -6.10 -9.02 10.88
CA LEU A 63 -6.04 -9.67 9.58
C LEU A 63 -6.33 -8.67 8.46
N VAL A 64 -7.30 -7.78 8.68
CA VAL A 64 -7.61 -6.75 7.71
C VAL A 64 -6.43 -5.80 7.55
N LEU A 65 -5.81 -5.37 8.65
CA LEU A 65 -4.66 -4.49 8.59
C LEU A 65 -3.51 -5.15 7.83
N ASN A 66 -3.27 -6.42 8.09
CA ASN A 66 -2.21 -7.15 7.38
C ASN A 66 -2.49 -7.22 5.89
N SER A 67 -3.76 -7.43 5.52
CA SER A 67 -4.14 -7.46 4.11
C SER A 67 -3.94 -6.10 3.45
N MET A 68 -4.26 -5.03 4.15
CA MET A 68 -4.06 -3.68 3.62
C MET A 68 -2.59 -3.39 3.43
N THR A 69 -1.76 -3.80 4.39
CA THR A 69 -0.32 -3.61 4.27
C THR A 69 0.23 -4.41 3.09
N ALA A 70 -0.23 -5.64 2.91
CA ALA A 70 0.19 -6.46 1.79
C ALA A 70 -0.18 -5.82 0.45
N ALA A 71 -1.39 -5.28 0.36
CA ALA A 71 -1.83 -4.59 -0.86
C ALA A 71 -0.96 -3.37 -1.13
N ASN A 72 -0.66 -2.59 -0.09
CA ASN A 72 0.20 -1.43 -0.24
C ASN A 72 1.59 -1.84 -0.72
N ASN A 73 2.11 -2.94 -0.19
CA ASN A 73 3.43 -3.41 -0.59
C ASN A 73 3.46 -3.87 -2.04
N GLU A 74 2.38 -4.48 -2.52
CA GLU A 74 2.29 -4.83 -3.93
C GLU A 74 2.29 -3.59 -4.81
N ASP A 75 1.53 -2.58 -4.40
CA ASP A 75 1.48 -1.33 -5.16
C ASP A 75 2.84 -0.64 -5.16
N ILE A 76 3.53 -0.65 -4.03
CA ILE A 76 4.87 -0.08 -3.95
C ILE A 76 5.80 -0.79 -4.92
N ALA A 77 5.75 -2.12 -4.94
CA ALA A 77 6.58 -2.90 -5.85
C ALA A 77 6.26 -2.56 -7.31
N ASP A 78 4.99 -2.38 -7.63
CA ASP A 78 4.57 -2.04 -8.98
C ASP A 78 5.07 -0.66 -9.40
N TYR A 79 4.99 0.32 -8.51
CA TYR A 79 5.49 1.65 -8.80
C TYR A 79 7.01 1.65 -8.96
N ASN A 80 7.70 0.88 -8.14
CA ASN A 80 9.15 0.77 -8.25
C ASN A 80 9.54 0.07 -9.55
N TYR A 81 8.79 -0.94 -9.94
CA TYR A 81 9.01 -1.60 -11.22
C TYR A 81 8.85 -0.62 -12.37
N LEU A 82 7.74 0.12 -12.36
CA LEU A 82 7.49 1.12 -13.40
C LEU A 82 8.62 2.14 -13.43
N LYS A 83 9.01 2.64 -12.27
CA LYS A 83 10.05 3.64 -12.17
C LYS A 83 11.36 3.13 -12.78
N SER A 84 11.70 1.87 -12.53
CA SER A 84 12.96 1.31 -12.99
C SER A 84 12.96 1.07 -14.50
N HIS A 85 11.80 1.02 -15.14
CA HIS A 85 11.69 0.76 -16.56
C HIS A 85 11.43 2.01 -17.39
N VAL A 86 11.16 3.12 -16.73
CA VAL A 86 10.91 4.38 -17.42
C VAL A 86 12.23 4.88 -17.99
N GLY A 87 12.20 5.29 -19.27
CA GLY A 87 13.39 5.82 -19.93
C GLY A 87 14.19 4.78 -20.66
N SER A 88 13.92 3.50 -20.47
CA SER A 88 14.63 2.47 -21.19
C SER A 88 14.14 2.41 -22.64
N GLU A 89 12.99 1.85 -22.87
CA GLU A 89 12.40 1.83 -24.20
C GLU A 89 10.92 1.52 -24.01
N ASP A 90 10.13 1.95 -24.98
CA ASP A 90 8.71 1.67 -24.95
C ASP A 90 8.07 2.12 -23.64
N ILE A 91 8.34 3.35 -23.26
CA ILE A 91 7.77 3.94 -22.06
C ILE A 91 6.25 3.90 -22.09
N ASP A 92 5.68 4.17 -23.26
CA ASP A 92 4.24 4.21 -23.41
C ASP A 92 3.62 2.86 -23.13
N GLY A 93 4.27 1.78 -23.55
CA GLY A 93 3.76 0.45 -23.28
C GLY A 93 3.75 0.12 -21.81
N VAL A 94 4.79 0.51 -21.10
CA VAL A 94 4.88 0.25 -19.67
C VAL A 94 3.77 0.99 -18.92
N VAL A 95 3.55 2.24 -19.26
CA VAL A 95 2.53 3.05 -18.62
C VAL A 95 1.14 2.48 -18.90
N VAL A 96 0.88 2.08 -20.13
CA VAL A 96 -0.41 1.51 -20.50
C VAL A 96 -0.68 0.23 -19.73
N LEU A 97 0.31 -0.64 -19.62
CA LEU A 97 0.13 -1.89 -18.88
C LEU A 97 -0.19 -1.63 -17.42
N ALA A 98 0.51 -0.68 -16.79
CA ALA A 98 0.26 -0.35 -15.40
C ALA A 98 -1.16 0.17 -15.21
N GLN A 99 -1.64 0.98 -16.13
CA GLN A 99 -2.98 1.51 -16.03
C GLN A 99 -4.03 0.43 -16.24
N MET A 100 -3.76 -0.51 -17.14
CA MET A 100 -4.69 -1.60 -17.36
C MET A 100 -4.81 -2.50 -16.13
N ASP A 101 -3.70 -2.77 -15.48
CA ASP A 101 -3.73 -3.56 -14.26
C ASP A 101 -4.59 -2.88 -13.20
N LYS A 102 -4.43 -1.58 -13.05
CA LYS A 102 -5.24 -0.84 -12.11
C LYS A 102 -6.72 -0.90 -12.45
N ALA A 103 -7.03 -0.83 -13.72
CA ALA A 103 -8.42 -0.81 -14.15
C ALA A 103 -9.09 -2.16 -13.88
N GLU A 104 -8.32 -3.23 -13.87
CA GLU A 104 -8.88 -4.55 -13.66
C GLU A 104 -9.09 -4.88 -12.18
N GLU A 105 -8.48 -4.11 -11.32
CA GLU A 105 -8.67 -4.30 -9.91
C GLU A 105 -10.05 -3.84 -9.47
#